data_c2ca43f62d4b0d940f7b5ce45799db66
#
_entry.id   c2ca43f62d4b0d940f7b5ce45799db66
#
_cell.length_a   1.000
_cell.length_b   1.000
_cell.length_c   1.000
_cell.angle_alpha   90.00
_cell.angle_beta   90.00
_cell.angle_gamma   90.00
#
_symmetry.space_group_name_H-M   'P 1'
#
loop_
_entity.id
_entity.type
_entity.pdbx_description
1 polymer ?
#
loop_
_entity_poly.entity_id
_entity_poly.type
_entity_poly.pdbx_seq_one_letter_code
_entity_poly.pdbx_strand_id
1 'polypeptide(L)'
;MPGEEAAPRVSVTVPAPPAEAFRIYTERQIEWQPPGHLTVEDPEAVTMEPWAGGRLYERGADGTEVVRGTVTEWAPPGRVAVTWRIGPGWQLAPDDERASVIVAEFNPAGPDLTEVVFTYTHLERHGEMTPTLRAAIASPGPGSAVESYAETVKRHVAARQDISFPDAVP
;
A
#
# COMPACT_ATOMS: atom_id res chain seq x y z
N MET A 1 -23.85 -17.09 8.62
CA MET A 1 -24.43 -17.19 7.31
C MET A 1 -23.44 -17.78 6.34
N PRO A 2 -23.86 -18.80 5.69
CA PRO A 2 -22.97 -19.39 4.72
C PRO A 2 -22.67 -18.36 3.65
N GLY A 3 -21.46 -18.24 3.29
CA GLY A 3 -21.06 -17.31 2.26
C GLY A 3 -20.46 -16.02 2.74
N GLU A 4 -20.52 -15.76 4.04
CA GLU A 4 -19.81 -14.59 4.52
C GLU A 4 -18.42 -14.99 4.93
N GLU A 5 -17.50 -14.86 4.05
CA GLU A 5 -16.11 -15.10 4.38
C GLU A 5 -15.51 -13.85 5.03
N ALA A 6 -14.68 -14.06 6.03
CA ALA A 6 -13.98 -12.95 6.65
C ALA A 6 -13.11 -12.23 5.61
N ALA A 7 -12.93 -10.94 5.75
CA ALA A 7 -12.06 -10.17 4.88
C ALA A 7 -10.62 -10.70 5.00
N PRO A 8 -9.94 -10.95 3.88
CA PRO A 8 -8.56 -11.40 3.93
C PRO A 8 -7.66 -10.37 4.58
N ARG A 9 -6.70 -10.85 5.34
CA ARG A 9 -5.74 -10.00 6.04
C ARG A 9 -4.34 -10.50 5.79
N VAL A 10 -3.43 -9.56 5.59
CA VAL A 10 -2.01 -9.84 5.47
C VAL A 10 -1.29 -8.89 6.41
N SER A 11 -0.34 -9.39 7.18
CA SER A 11 0.42 -8.52 8.07
C SER A 11 1.92 -8.68 7.84
N VAL A 12 2.65 -7.63 8.19
CA VAL A 12 4.10 -7.63 8.14
C VAL A 12 4.60 -6.75 9.27
N THR A 13 5.70 -7.15 9.90
CA THR A 13 6.33 -6.34 10.94
C THR A 13 7.52 -5.61 10.34
N VAL A 14 7.57 -4.30 10.56
CA VAL A 14 8.63 -3.47 10.00
C VAL A 14 9.41 -2.77 11.12
N PRO A 15 10.73 -2.54 10.92
CA PRO A 15 11.60 -1.98 11.96
C PRO A 15 11.55 -0.46 12.03
N ALA A 16 10.36 0.09 12.19
CA ALA A 16 10.15 1.53 12.30
C ALA A 16 8.93 1.80 13.20
N PRO A 17 8.89 2.94 13.89
CA PRO A 17 7.70 3.29 14.67
C PRO A 17 6.51 3.57 13.75
N PRO A 18 5.27 3.52 14.28
CA PRO A 18 4.08 3.69 13.44
C PRO A 18 4.07 4.96 12.59
N ALA A 19 4.52 6.08 13.13
CA ALA A 19 4.51 7.33 12.36
C ALA A 19 5.40 7.23 11.12
N GLU A 20 6.56 6.61 11.23
CA GLU A 20 7.45 6.45 10.09
C GLU A 20 6.94 5.39 9.12
N ALA A 21 6.45 4.27 9.66
CA ALA A 21 5.87 3.22 8.82
C ALA A 21 4.70 3.75 8.01
N PHE A 22 3.83 4.55 8.63
CA PHE A 22 2.71 5.22 7.97
C PHE A 22 3.19 6.18 6.89
N ARG A 23 4.19 7.00 7.20
CA ARG A 23 4.73 7.99 6.27
C ARG A 23 5.32 7.32 5.03
N ILE A 24 6.08 6.27 5.20
CA ILE A 24 6.67 5.55 4.07
C ILE A 24 5.57 4.93 3.21
N TYR A 25 4.57 4.33 3.83
CA TYR A 25 3.45 3.75 3.08
C TYR A 25 2.73 4.80 2.24
N THR A 26 2.45 5.96 2.81
CA THR A 26 1.61 6.97 2.16
C THR A 26 2.39 7.94 1.27
N GLU A 27 3.64 8.27 1.63
CA GLU A 27 4.41 9.29 0.90
C GLU A 27 5.44 8.72 -0.05
N ARG A 28 5.79 7.43 0.10
CA ARG A 28 6.83 6.80 -0.70
C ARG A 28 6.30 5.68 -1.58
N GLN A 29 5.09 5.86 -2.07
CA GLN A 29 4.42 4.84 -2.88
C GLN A 29 5.25 4.40 -4.09
N ILE A 30 5.90 5.34 -4.77
CA ILE A 30 6.68 5.00 -5.96
C ILE A 30 7.88 4.11 -5.63
N GLU A 31 8.37 4.17 -4.40
CA GLU A 31 9.51 3.35 -4.00
C GLU A 31 9.14 1.91 -3.71
N TRP A 32 7.90 1.66 -3.29
CA TRP A 32 7.51 0.30 -2.93
C TRP A 32 6.47 -0.33 -3.86
N GLN A 33 5.76 0.46 -4.67
CA GLN A 33 4.85 -0.15 -5.64
C GLN A 33 5.66 -0.98 -6.62
N PRO A 34 5.34 -2.27 -6.80
CA PRO A 34 6.05 -3.07 -7.79
C PRO A 34 5.91 -2.44 -9.18
N PRO A 35 7.00 -2.33 -9.95
CA PRO A 35 6.92 -1.69 -11.27
C PRO A 35 5.86 -2.27 -12.20
N GLY A 36 5.63 -3.58 -12.11
CA GLY A 36 4.60 -4.23 -12.92
C GLY A 36 3.18 -3.85 -12.54
N HIS A 37 2.98 -3.18 -11.41
CA HIS A 37 1.67 -2.72 -10.98
C HIS A 37 1.36 -1.30 -11.44
N LEU A 38 2.33 -0.61 -12.01
CA LEU A 38 2.15 0.76 -12.51
C LEU A 38 1.74 0.74 -13.97
N THR A 39 0.88 1.67 -14.36
CA THR A 39 0.29 1.67 -15.70
C THR A 39 0.81 2.77 -16.61
N VAL A 40 1.31 3.88 -16.06
CA VAL A 40 1.87 4.93 -16.90
C VAL A 40 3.27 4.56 -17.36
N GLU A 41 3.66 5.07 -18.54
CA GLU A 41 5.02 4.91 -19.00
C GLU A 41 5.92 5.86 -18.23
N ASP A 42 7.12 5.41 -17.89
CA ASP A 42 8.09 6.22 -17.14
C ASP A 42 7.46 6.91 -15.94
N PRO A 43 6.98 6.14 -14.96
CA PRO A 43 6.35 6.75 -13.80
C PRO A 43 7.35 7.60 -13.02
N GLU A 44 6.96 8.84 -12.73
CA GLU A 44 7.76 9.77 -11.94
C GLU A 44 7.27 9.88 -10.52
N ALA A 45 5.97 9.64 -10.30
CA ALA A 45 5.39 9.79 -8.98
C ALA A 45 4.17 8.90 -8.82
N VAL A 46 3.97 8.43 -7.60
CA VAL A 46 2.71 7.83 -7.17
C VAL A 46 2.33 8.59 -5.91
N THR A 47 1.23 9.33 -5.97
CA THR A 47 0.86 10.26 -4.92
C THR A 47 -0.45 9.86 -4.26
N MET A 48 -0.43 9.84 -2.93
CA MET A 48 -1.65 9.69 -2.14
C MET A 48 -1.95 11.04 -1.50
N GLU A 49 -3.08 11.63 -1.89
CA GLU A 49 -3.49 12.92 -1.32
C GLU A 49 -3.89 12.69 0.15
N PRO A 50 -3.36 13.50 1.08
CA PRO A 50 -3.45 13.21 2.51
C PRO A 50 -4.74 13.69 3.16
N TRP A 51 -5.90 13.24 2.66
CA TRP A 51 -7.20 13.53 3.23
C TRP A 51 -8.24 12.55 2.70
N ALA A 52 -9.32 12.35 3.46
CA ALA A 52 -10.43 11.53 3.01
C ALA A 52 -11.07 12.18 1.78
N GLY A 53 -11.30 11.42 0.75
CA GLY A 53 -11.77 11.91 -0.56
C GLY A 53 -10.64 12.21 -1.53
N GLY A 54 -9.39 12.17 -1.07
CA GLY A 54 -8.24 12.39 -1.93
C GLY A 54 -8.00 11.26 -2.91
N ARG A 55 -7.15 11.52 -3.89
CA ARG A 55 -6.82 10.54 -4.92
C ARG A 55 -5.53 9.82 -4.59
N LEU A 56 -5.44 8.56 -5.01
CA LEU A 56 -4.17 7.87 -5.17
C LEU A 56 -3.94 7.79 -6.68
N TYR A 57 -2.87 8.38 -7.18
CA TYR A 57 -2.66 8.44 -8.63
C TYR A 57 -1.19 8.33 -9.02
N GLU A 58 -0.99 7.84 -10.24
CA GLU A 58 0.32 7.77 -10.87
C GLU A 58 0.49 8.96 -11.80
N ARG A 59 1.72 9.45 -11.91
CA ARG A 59 2.06 10.45 -12.91
C ARG A 59 3.30 10.00 -13.67
N GLY A 60 3.20 10.05 -15.00
CA GLY A 60 4.31 9.72 -15.88
C GLY A 60 5.17 10.94 -16.21
N ALA A 61 6.31 10.69 -16.83
CA ALA A 61 7.26 11.75 -17.22
C ALA A 61 6.65 12.76 -18.18
N ASP A 62 5.67 12.35 -18.98
CA ASP A 62 4.98 13.23 -19.92
C ASP A 62 3.82 14.01 -19.29
N GLY A 63 3.62 13.88 -17.98
CA GLY A 63 2.54 14.53 -17.26
C GLY A 63 1.22 13.77 -17.24
N THR A 64 1.15 12.61 -17.87
CA THR A 64 -0.05 11.78 -17.85
C THR A 64 -0.35 11.32 -16.42
N GLU A 65 -1.60 11.44 -15.98
CA GLU A 65 -2.02 10.99 -14.65
C GLU A 65 -3.06 9.88 -14.79
N VAL A 66 -2.93 8.86 -13.96
CA VAL A 66 -3.89 7.77 -13.87
C VAL A 66 -4.28 7.59 -12.42
N VAL A 67 -5.58 7.73 -12.12
CA VAL A 67 -6.08 7.53 -10.77
C VAL A 67 -6.20 6.05 -10.47
N ARG A 68 -5.57 5.61 -9.40
CA ARG A 68 -5.56 4.21 -8.97
C ARG A 68 -6.63 3.91 -7.93
N GLY A 69 -7.08 4.92 -7.22
CA GLY A 69 -8.06 4.75 -6.16
C GLY A 69 -8.38 6.05 -5.45
N THR A 70 -9.26 5.95 -4.47
CA THR A 70 -9.69 7.07 -3.64
C THR A 70 -9.37 6.76 -2.18
N VAL A 71 -8.81 7.74 -1.47
CA VAL A 71 -8.59 7.63 -0.03
C VAL A 71 -9.95 7.74 0.64
N THR A 72 -10.37 6.70 1.34
CA THR A 72 -11.67 6.68 2.02
C THR A 72 -11.55 7.00 3.50
N GLU A 73 -10.37 6.81 4.07
CA GLU A 73 -10.13 7.13 5.48
C GLU A 73 -8.69 7.59 5.63
N TRP A 74 -8.49 8.67 6.35
CA TRP A 74 -7.16 9.22 6.63
C TRP A 74 -7.04 9.51 8.11
N ALA A 75 -6.31 8.68 8.84
CA ALA A 75 -6.16 8.77 10.28
C ALA A 75 -4.72 8.48 10.73
N PRO A 76 -3.78 9.39 10.41
CA PRO A 76 -2.38 9.16 10.79
C PRO A 76 -2.20 9.22 12.32
N PRO A 77 -1.25 8.51 12.86
CA PRO A 77 -0.36 7.59 12.16
C PRO A 77 -0.87 6.15 12.16
N GLY A 78 -2.10 5.92 12.54
CA GLY A 78 -2.59 4.58 12.84
C GLY A 78 -3.33 3.89 11.71
N ARG A 79 -3.95 4.63 10.78
CA ARG A 79 -4.85 3.98 9.83
C ARG A 79 -5.04 4.80 8.56
N VAL A 80 -5.09 4.12 7.43
CA VAL A 80 -5.45 4.72 6.14
C VAL A 80 -6.20 3.67 5.32
N ALA A 81 -7.20 4.08 4.57
CA ALA A 81 -7.95 3.18 3.69
C ALA A 81 -8.06 3.78 2.31
N VAL A 82 -7.90 2.93 1.29
CA VAL A 82 -7.88 3.34 -0.11
C VAL A 82 -8.65 2.32 -0.93
N THR A 83 -9.42 2.76 -1.91
CA THR A 83 -10.11 1.84 -2.81
C THR A 83 -9.10 1.14 -3.73
N TRP A 84 -9.44 -0.08 -4.10
CA TRP A 84 -8.62 -0.89 -5.00
C TRP A 84 -9.40 -1.14 -6.28
N ARG A 85 -9.05 -0.39 -7.31
CA ARG A 85 -9.77 -0.38 -8.59
C ARG A 85 -9.34 -1.48 -9.55
N ILE A 86 -8.79 -2.57 -9.05
CA ILE A 86 -8.36 -3.66 -9.94
C ILE A 86 -9.56 -4.29 -10.63
N GLY A 87 -9.46 -4.51 -11.92
CA GLY A 87 -10.52 -5.09 -12.72
C GLY A 87 -10.04 -6.27 -13.55
N PRO A 88 -10.91 -6.76 -14.44
CA PRO A 88 -10.57 -7.91 -15.28
C PRO A 88 -9.25 -7.71 -16.00
N GLY A 89 -8.45 -8.78 -16.08
CA GLY A 89 -7.15 -8.72 -16.72
C GLY A 89 -6.11 -7.96 -15.93
N TRP A 90 -6.36 -7.73 -14.62
CA TRP A 90 -5.47 -6.99 -13.74
C TRP A 90 -5.28 -5.53 -14.17
N GLN A 91 -6.27 -4.96 -14.82
CA GLN A 91 -6.25 -3.58 -15.25
C GLN A 91 -7.04 -2.69 -14.31
N LEU A 92 -6.68 -1.41 -14.27
CA LEU A 92 -7.40 -0.47 -13.42
C LEU A 92 -8.76 -0.12 -14.03
N ALA A 93 -9.79 -0.14 -13.18
CA ALA A 93 -11.10 0.38 -13.56
C ALA A 93 -11.11 1.90 -13.50
N PRO A 94 -12.00 2.56 -14.23
CA PRO A 94 -12.03 4.04 -14.30
C PRO A 94 -12.62 4.71 -13.06
N ASP A 95 -13.27 3.96 -12.18
CA ASP A 95 -13.94 4.52 -11.01
C ASP A 95 -13.99 3.49 -9.87
N ASP A 96 -14.65 3.84 -8.78
CA ASP A 96 -14.74 3.01 -7.58
C ASP A 96 -15.97 2.12 -7.54
N GLU A 97 -16.76 2.07 -8.59
CA GLU A 97 -18.04 1.36 -8.57
C GLU A 97 -17.91 -0.09 -8.12
N ARG A 98 -16.85 -0.76 -8.55
CA ARG A 98 -16.59 -2.15 -8.19
C ARG A 98 -15.33 -2.34 -7.37
N ALA A 99 -14.86 -1.28 -6.74
CA ALA A 99 -13.61 -1.35 -5.99
C ALA A 99 -13.83 -1.89 -4.59
N SER A 100 -12.93 -2.75 -4.16
CA SER A 100 -12.81 -3.10 -2.76
C SER A 100 -12.05 -1.99 -2.04
N VAL A 101 -11.83 -2.16 -0.74
CA VAL A 101 -11.08 -1.19 0.06
C VAL A 101 -9.96 -1.91 0.77
N ILE A 102 -8.76 -1.37 0.66
CA ILE A 102 -7.60 -1.86 1.38
C ILE A 102 -7.39 -0.96 2.58
N VAL A 103 -7.52 -1.55 3.77
CA VAL A 103 -7.34 -0.84 5.03
C VAL A 103 -5.98 -1.22 5.57
N ALA A 104 -5.12 -0.21 5.80
CA ALA A 104 -3.81 -0.43 6.41
C ALA A 104 -3.83 0.12 7.83
N GLU A 105 -3.48 -0.71 8.80
CA GLU A 105 -3.41 -0.34 10.21
C GLU A 105 -1.98 -0.49 10.69
N PHE A 106 -1.49 0.50 11.43
CA PHE A 106 -0.10 0.57 11.84
C PHE A 106 -0.05 0.48 13.35
N ASN A 107 0.15 -0.73 13.85
CA ASN A 107 0.05 -1.04 15.28
C ASN A 107 1.43 -1.10 15.94
N PRO A 108 1.65 -0.37 17.04
CA PRO A 108 2.94 -0.48 17.74
C PRO A 108 3.19 -1.92 18.19
N ALA A 109 4.36 -2.44 17.88
CA ALA A 109 4.73 -3.81 18.23
C ALA A 109 5.99 -3.85 19.11
N GLY A 110 6.54 -2.71 19.46
CA GLY A 110 7.73 -2.58 20.29
C GLY A 110 8.39 -1.24 20.02
N PRO A 111 9.50 -0.91 20.71
CA PRO A 111 10.27 0.29 20.37
C PRO A 111 10.72 0.17 18.93
N ASP A 112 10.43 1.13 18.12
CA ASP A 112 10.82 1.14 16.71
C ASP A 112 10.35 -0.09 15.92
N LEU A 113 9.20 -0.68 16.31
CA LEU A 113 8.60 -1.78 15.59
C LEU A 113 7.12 -1.52 15.38
N THR A 114 6.63 -1.85 14.19
CA THR A 114 5.23 -1.71 13.85
C THR A 114 4.75 -2.98 13.15
N GLU A 115 3.61 -3.49 13.57
CA GLU A 115 2.89 -4.50 12.82
C GLU A 115 1.93 -3.77 11.89
N VAL A 116 2.12 -3.91 10.60
CA VAL A 116 1.24 -3.32 9.60
C VAL A 116 0.28 -4.39 9.12
N VAL A 117 -1.01 -4.15 9.29
CA VAL A 117 -2.05 -5.10 8.92
C VAL A 117 -2.85 -4.54 7.77
N PHE A 118 -2.88 -5.27 6.66
CA PHE A 118 -3.66 -4.91 5.48
C PHE A 118 -4.90 -5.78 5.44
N THR A 119 -6.07 -5.16 5.49
CA THR A 119 -7.35 -5.87 5.41
C THR A 119 -8.05 -5.47 4.12
N TYR A 120 -8.46 -6.47 3.34
CA TYR A 120 -9.10 -6.25 2.04
C TYR A 120 -10.60 -6.43 2.21
N THR A 121 -11.31 -5.31 2.40
CA THR A 121 -12.75 -5.33 2.65
C THR A 121 -13.53 -5.16 1.36
N HIS A 122 -14.75 -5.69 1.33
CA HIS A 122 -15.66 -5.55 0.18
C HIS A 122 -15.14 -6.18 -1.11
N LEU A 123 -14.37 -7.27 -0.99
CA LEU A 123 -13.85 -7.96 -2.17
C LEU A 123 -14.95 -8.49 -3.08
N GLU A 124 -16.14 -8.76 -2.55
CA GLU A 124 -17.27 -9.24 -3.32
C GLU A 124 -17.68 -8.26 -4.44
N ARG A 125 -17.30 -7.00 -4.31
CA ARG A 125 -17.59 -6.00 -5.34
C ARG A 125 -16.91 -6.30 -6.67
N HIS A 126 -15.80 -7.06 -6.64
CA HIS A 126 -15.07 -7.42 -7.85
C HIS A 126 -15.76 -8.54 -8.66
N GLY A 127 -16.87 -9.10 -8.15
CA GLY A 127 -17.63 -10.08 -8.90
C GLY A 127 -16.83 -11.33 -9.22
N GLU A 128 -16.71 -11.66 -10.49
CA GLU A 128 -16.04 -12.90 -10.92
C GLU A 128 -14.56 -12.93 -10.57
N MET A 129 -13.92 -11.79 -10.37
CA MET A 129 -12.51 -11.75 -9.96
C MET A 129 -12.29 -12.08 -8.49
N THR A 130 -13.34 -12.06 -7.68
CA THR A 130 -13.17 -12.21 -6.23
C THR A 130 -12.39 -13.45 -5.81
N PRO A 131 -12.66 -14.65 -6.34
CA PRO A 131 -11.85 -15.82 -5.95
C PRO A 131 -10.38 -15.69 -6.33
N THR A 132 -10.11 -15.11 -7.50
CA THR A 132 -8.74 -14.90 -7.97
C THR A 132 -8.00 -13.93 -7.05
N LEU A 133 -8.66 -12.85 -6.66
CA LEU A 133 -8.07 -11.88 -5.76
C LEU A 133 -7.83 -12.46 -4.36
N ARG A 134 -8.79 -13.24 -3.84
CA ARG A 134 -8.60 -13.90 -2.55
C ARG A 134 -7.38 -14.83 -2.57
N ALA A 135 -7.22 -15.58 -3.63
CA ALA A 135 -6.07 -16.48 -3.76
C ALA A 135 -4.76 -15.72 -3.82
N ALA A 136 -4.73 -14.61 -4.56
CA ALA A 136 -3.53 -13.78 -4.66
C ALA A 136 -3.15 -13.15 -3.32
N ILE A 137 -4.14 -12.70 -2.56
CA ILE A 137 -3.92 -12.11 -1.24
C ILE A 137 -3.45 -13.17 -0.25
N ALA A 138 -4.04 -14.35 -0.29
CA ALA A 138 -3.71 -15.42 0.65
C ALA A 138 -2.30 -15.95 0.49
N SER A 139 -1.73 -15.85 -0.72
CA SER A 139 -0.39 -16.35 -0.99
C SER A 139 0.42 -15.29 -1.73
N PRO A 140 0.76 -14.20 -1.05
CA PRO A 140 1.59 -13.16 -1.67
C PRO A 140 2.97 -13.74 -1.94
N GLY A 141 3.36 -13.73 -3.19
CA GLY A 141 4.65 -14.26 -3.59
C GLY A 141 5.78 -13.25 -3.46
N PRO A 142 6.98 -13.65 -3.84
CA PRO A 142 8.11 -12.73 -3.91
C PRO A 142 7.76 -11.56 -4.83
N GLY A 143 8.12 -10.35 -4.42
CA GLY A 143 7.83 -9.17 -5.21
C GLY A 143 6.42 -8.64 -5.04
N SER A 144 5.67 -9.16 -4.07
CA SER A 144 4.34 -8.61 -3.75
C SER A 144 4.47 -7.18 -3.21
N ALA A 145 3.38 -6.43 -3.27
CA ALA A 145 3.37 -5.06 -2.76
C ALA A 145 3.71 -5.02 -1.26
N VAL A 146 3.22 -5.98 -0.48
CA VAL A 146 3.48 -6.04 0.96
C VAL A 146 4.96 -6.29 1.21
N GLU A 147 5.57 -7.23 0.50
CA GLU A 147 6.99 -7.51 0.63
C GLU A 147 7.84 -6.31 0.21
N SER A 148 7.49 -5.69 -0.90
CA SER A 148 8.19 -4.51 -1.41
C SER A 148 8.12 -3.35 -0.44
N TYR A 149 6.95 -3.14 0.17
CA TYR A 149 6.80 -2.12 1.20
C TYR A 149 7.73 -2.40 2.40
N ALA A 150 7.72 -3.63 2.91
CA ALA A 150 8.57 -3.98 4.05
C ALA A 150 10.05 -3.77 3.74
N GLU A 151 10.49 -4.15 2.54
CA GLU A 151 11.87 -3.93 2.13
C GLU A 151 12.20 -2.45 2.01
N THR A 152 11.26 -1.63 1.55
CA THR A 152 11.45 -0.19 1.47
C THR A 152 11.62 0.43 2.85
N VAL A 153 10.82 0.01 3.83
CA VAL A 153 11.00 0.47 5.21
C VAL A 153 12.39 0.12 5.72
N LYS A 154 12.83 -1.11 5.49
CA LYS A 154 14.17 -1.54 5.91
C LYS A 154 15.27 -0.69 5.29
N ARG A 155 15.13 -0.35 4.00
CA ARG A 155 16.10 0.51 3.32
C ARG A 155 16.16 1.91 3.92
N HIS A 156 15.00 2.49 4.24
CA HIS A 156 14.94 3.80 4.87
C HIS A 156 15.59 3.80 6.24
N VAL A 157 15.35 2.76 7.03
CA VAL A 157 15.95 2.63 8.35
C VAL A 157 17.47 2.46 8.25
N ALA A 158 17.93 1.62 7.34
CA ALA A 158 19.37 1.40 7.14
C ALA A 158 20.06 2.68 6.67
N ALA A 159 19.47 3.42 5.76
CA ALA A 159 20.05 4.69 5.27
C ALA A 159 20.14 5.72 6.38
N ARG A 160 19.14 5.79 7.26
CA ARG A 160 19.15 6.70 8.40
C ARG A 160 20.24 6.32 9.40
N GLN A 161 20.42 5.02 9.65
CA GLN A 161 21.46 4.53 10.54
C GLN A 161 22.86 4.85 10.01
N ASP A 162 23.06 4.71 8.71
CA ASP A 162 24.33 5.09 8.09
C ASP A 162 24.61 6.57 8.25
N ILE A 163 23.60 7.39 8.07
CA ILE A 163 23.74 8.83 8.26
C ILE A 163 24.04 9.17 9.71
N SER A 164 23.50 8.41 10.63
CA SER A 164 23.68 8.70 12.03
C SER A 164 25.02 8.28 12.58
N PHE A 165 25.82 7.62 11.82
CA PHE A 165 27.13 7.27 12.27
C PHE A 165 28.08 8.22 11.75
N PRO A 166 28.15 9.29 12.25
CA PRO A 166 28.92 10.30 11.80
C PRO A 166 30.29 9.99 12.15
N ASP A 167 30.85 9.44 11.72
CA ASP A 167 32.03 9.33 11.98
C ASP A 167 32.55 9.83 12.97
N ALA A 168 32.40 9.46 13.53
CA ALA A 168 32.92 9.51 14.61
C ALA A 168 34.29 9.92 14.47
N VAL A 169 34.65 10.39 14.26
CA VAL A 169 35.77 10.60 14.26
C VAL A 169 36.51 11.09 14.86
N PRO A 170 37.20 11.14 15.02
CA PRO A 170 38.19 11.38 15.65
C PRO A 170 39.00 11.94 15.35
#